data_a3e394afaf5beeaff141b717789fb085
#
_entry.id   a3e394afaf5beeaff141b717789fb085
#
_cell.length_a   1.000
_cell.length_b   1.000
_cell.length_c   1.000
_cell.angle_alpha   90.00
_cell.angle_beta   90.00
_cell.angle_gamma   90.00
#
_symmetry.space_group_name_H-M   'P 1'
#
loop_
_entity.id
_entity.type
_entity.pdbx_description
1 polymer ?
#
loop_
_entity_poly.entity_id
_entity_poly.type
_entity_poly.pdbx_seq_one_letter_code
_entity_poly.pdbx_strand_id
1 'polypeptide(L)'
;MPNATSELMQSMLRILRQQGQPLRSAQLQQQLQVSQPTASRALAALVQAGDVIKLGLGRNQHYGVPRQVPGVGQHIPVTAVDAAGSLQPLGSLHALHGDGYWVEGEGLRAMLGGGPYFDGLPWLIQDMRPQGFLGRSFAKQHLGQVLGSDPRQWSEDDVLLAITQHGDDLPGNLIVGEAALQRYVQRTGQGLPQAEPHNYPALAEAAMNGVEPGSCAGGEQPKFCCLDTQGRSWIVKFSPAEANPVAERIRTLLRCEHLALETLGAAGQPVARTQLHEVQGRVFLAAERFDRPEPDLLGRAPGRIGMVSLESFNAEFAGPVDQWARTAQRLHDQGLLSAADARRLKLWDAFGQLIANTDRHYGNVSLLWNGRRWELAPCYDMLPMRFMPVQGEVPAWIWDVEAVQPSAAVLPVWEEAKVLARQFWARAQAMVER
;
A
#
# COMPACT_ATOMS: atom_id res chain seq x y z
N MET A 1 -21.53 14.72 48.16
CA MET A 1 -22.45 14.19 47.14
C MET A 1 -21.98 14.68 45.78
N PRO A 2 -21.83 13.83 44.78
CA PRO A 2 -21.49 14.28 43.45
C PRO A 2 -22.57 15.28 42.96
N ASN A 3 -22.12 16.40 42.41
CA ASN A 3 -22.99 17.45 41.89
C ASN A 3 -23.72 16.87 40.66
N ALA A 4 -24.99 17.20 40.44
CA ALA A 4 -25.81 16.73 39.29
C ALA A 4 -25.10 16.92 37.94
N THR A 5 -24.24 17.90 37.80
CA THR A 5 -23.38 18.13 36.64
C THR A 5 -22.31 17.05 36.49
N SER A 6 -21.73 16.56 37.61
CA SER A 6 -20.73 15.49 37.58
C SER A 6 -21.34 14.14 37.16
N GLU A 7 -22.55 13.83 37.63
CA GLU A 7 -23.27 12.60 37.21
C GLU A 7 -23.65 12.62 35.74
N LEU A 8 -24.05 13.79 35.22
CA LEU A 8 -24.35 13.97 33.80
C LEU A 8 -23.09 13.79 32.95
N MET A 9 -21.95 14.37 33.34
CA MET A 9 -20.68 14.22 32.65
C MET A 9 -20.25 12.75 32.58
N GLN A 10 -20.33 12.02 33.71
CA GLN A 10 -20.05 10.60 33.75
C GLN A 10 -20.99 9.76 32.86
N SER A 11 -22.27 10.13 32.80
CA SER A 11 -23.25 9.48 31.93
C SER A 11 -22.95 9.73 30.45
N MET A 12 -22.53 10.95 30.06
CA MET A 12 -22.09 11.28 28.72
C MET A 12 -20.86 10.47 28.31
N LEU A 13 -19.85 10.41 29.17
CA LEU A 13 -18.64 9.62 28.93
C LEU A 13 -18.94 8.13 28.77
N ARG A 14 -19.84 7.59 29.59
CA ARG A 14 -20.26 6.20 29.49
C ARG A 14 -20.93 5.91 28.13
N ILE A 15 -21.83 6.78 27.70
CA ILE A 15 -22.50 6.64 26.39
C ILE A 15 -21.48 6.72 25.26
N LEU A 16 -20.59 7.70 25.24
CA LEU A 16 -19.57 7.86 24.23
C LEU A 16 -18.64 6.63 24.15
N ARG A 17 -18.24 6.07 25.30
CA ARG A 17 -17.42 4.86 25.35
C ARG A 17 -18.17 3.61 24.88
N GLN A 18 -19.46 3.46 25.27
CA GLN A 18 -20.27 2.30 24.88
C GLN A 18 -20.62 2.30 23.39
N GLN A 19 -20.79 3.47 22.78
CA GLN A 19 -21.07 3.58 21.35
C GLN A 19 -19.84 3.33 20.47
N GLY A 20 -18.62 3.53 21.00
CA GLY A 20 -17.37 3.35 20.28
C GLY A 20 -17.15 4.33 19.13
N GLN A 21 -18.12 5.21 18.82
CA GLN A 21 -18.07 6.17 17.72
C GLN A 21 -18.45 7.57 18.19
N PRO A 22 -17.98 8.63 17.51
CA PRO A 22 -18.31 10.00 17.85
C PRO A 22 -19.81 10.31 17.70
N LEU A 23 -20.36 11.02 18.65
CA LEU A 23 -21.77 11.43 18.66
C LEU A 23 -21.96 12.93 18.53
N ARG A 24 -23.06 13.34 17.91
CA ARG A 24 -23.49 14.74 17.92
C ARG A 24 -24.12 15.10 19.27
N SER A 25 -24.05 16.37 19.65
CA SER A 25 -24.69 16.86 20.87
C SER A 25 -26.19 16.52 20.94
N ALA A 26 -26.91 16.57 19.82
CA ALA A 26 -28.34 16.23 19.76
C ALA A 26 -28.61 14.76 20.12
N GLN A 27 -27.75 13.83 19.75
CA GLN A 27 -27.89 12.42 20.08
C GLN A 27 -27.71 12.18 21.58
N LEU A 28 -26.73 12.86 22.20
CA LEU A 28 -26.52 12.82 23.66
C LEU A 28 -27.69 13.42 24.43
N GLN A 29 -28.22 14.57 23.94
CA GLN A 29 -29.42 15.21 24.51
C GLN A 29 -30.61 14.27 24.51
N GLN A 30 -30.87 13.59 23.39
CA GLN A 30 -31.98 12.64 23.25
C GLN A 30 -31.83 11.43 24.19
N GLN A 31 -30.64 10.84 24.26
CA GLN A 31 -30.41 9.64 25.10
C GLN A 31 -30.45 9.97 26.59
N LEU A 32 -30.04 11.16 27.00
CA LEU A 32 -30.01 11.59 28.41
C LEU A 32 -31.22 12.42 28.82
N GLN A 33 -32.09 12.74 27.89
CA GLN A 33 -33.30 13.58 28.10
C GLN A 33 -32.98 14.93 28.75
N VAL A 34 -31.88 15.57 28.31
CA VAL A 34 -31.43 16.88 28.83
C VAL A 34 -31.58 17.98 27.79
N SER A 35 -31.74 19.22 28.29
CA SER A 35 -31.82 20.38 27.40
C SER A 35 -30.48 20.68 26.71
N GLN A 36 -30.55 21.33 25.53
CA GLN A 36 -29.36 21.78 24.81
C GLN A 36 -28.39 22.60 25.67
N PRO A 37 -28.81 23.61 26.45
CA PRO A 37 -27.89 24.37 27.30
C PRO A 37 -27.19 23.52 28.36
N THR A 38 -27.88 22.52 28.90
CA THR A 38 -27.33 21.62 29.92
C THR A 38 -26.29 20.68 29.29
N ALA A 39 -26.61 20.08 28.14
CA ALA A 39 -25.68 19.24 27.39
C ALA A 39 -24.44 20.03 26.95
N SER A 40 -24.62 21.25 26.43
CA SER A 40 -23.54 22.10 25.97
C SER A 40 -22.56 22.45 27.08
N ARG A 41 -23.04 22.80 28.29
CA ARG A 41 -22.19 23.08 29.46
C ARG A 41 -21.41 21.86 29.92
N ALA A 42 -22.05 20.69 29.99
CA ALA A 42 -21.39 19.44 30.36
C ALA A 42 -20.32 19.02 29.34
N LEU A 43 -20.65 19.10 28.05
CA LEU A 43 -19.68 18.82 26.97
C LEU A 43 -18.51 19.81 26.97
N ALA A 44 -18.76 21.10 27.21
CA ALA A 44 -17.69 22.10 27.31
C ALA A 44 -16.73 21.78 28.47
N ALA A 45 -17.29 21.36 29.64
CA ALA A 45 -16.46 20.95 30.77
C ALA A 45 -15.65 19.70 30.49
N LEU A 46 -16.23 18.68 29.84
CA LEU A 46 -15.51 17.47 29.41
C LEU A 46 -14.40 17.77 28.42
N VAL A 47 -14.63 18.68 27.46
CA VAL A 47 -13.62 19.12 26.50
C VAL A 47 -12.50 19.88 27.21
N GLN A 48 -12.83 20.74 28.15
CA GLN A 48 -11.84 21.47 28.94
C GLN A 48 -10.99 20.56 29.82
N ALA A 49 -11.56 19.46 30.32
CA ALA A 49 -10.86 18.43 31.08
C ALA A 49 -10.00 17.50 30.19
N GLY A 50 -10.19 17.52 28.87
CA GLY A 50 -9.51 16.62 27.94
C GLY A 50 -10.14 15.22 27.86
N ASP A 51 -11.24 14.97 28.57
CA ASP A 51 -11.93 13.67 28.55
C ASP A 51 -12.69 13.42 27.23
N VAL A 52 -13.03 14.48 26.53
CA VAL A 52 -13.73 14.47 25.24
C VAL A 52 -13.07 15.47 24.30
N ILE A 53 -12.99 15.14 23.03
CA ILE A 53 -12.53 16.08 21.98
C ILE A 53 -13.70 16.46 21.06
N LYS A 54 -13.61 17.67 20.51
CA LYS A 54 -14.49 18.14 19.44
C LYS A 54 -13.92 17.74 18.11
N LEU A 55 -14.77 17.19 17.24
CA LEU A 55 -14.42 16.64 15.94
C LEU A 55 -15.30 17.27 14.87
N GLY A 56 -14.70 17.75 13.79
CA GLY A 56 -15.41 18.46 12.73
C GLY A 56 -15.80 19.91 13.11
N LEU A 57 -16.45 20.63 12.20
CA LEU A 57 -16.77 22.05 12.33
C LEU A 57 -18.28 22.32 12.19
N GLY A 58 -18.73 23.36 12.89
CA GLY A 58 -20.07 23.91 12.77
C GLY A 58 -21.19 22.88 13.01
N ARG A 59 -22.13 22.75 12.07
CA ARG A 59 -23.28 21.83 12.19
C ARG A 59 -22.89 20.32 12.16
N ASN A 60 -21.69 20.01 11.66
CA ASN A 60 -21.15 18.66 11.61
C ASN A 60 -20.24 18.33 12.80
N GLN A 61 -20.34 19.09 13.89
CA GLN A 61 -19.57 18.84 15.09
C GLN A 61 -20.00 17.56 15.80
N HIS A 62 -19.03 16.71 16.12
CA HIS A 62 -19.15 15.50 16.89
C HIS A 62 -18.29 15.59 18.15
N TYR A 63 -18.51 14.68 19.07
CA TYR A 63 -17.79 14.53 20.32
C TYR A 63 -17.33 13.10 20.45
N GLY A 64 -16.04 12.88 20.68
CA GLY A 64 -15.43 11.57 20.86
C GLY A 64 -14.55 11.50 22.08
N VAL A 65 -14.38 10.33 22.66
CA VAL A 65 -13.42 10.09 23.74
C VAL A 65 -12.07 9.83 23.10
N PRO A 66 -11.03 10.65 23.34
CA PRO A 66 -9.72 10.43 22.76
C PRO A 66 -9.04 9.21 23.36
N ARG A 67 -8.19 8.55 22.57
CA ARG A 67 -7.35 7.45 22.97
C ARG A 67 -5.88 7.82 22.76
N GLN A 68 -5.05 7.50 23.73
CA GLN A 68 -3.59 7.61 23.60
C GLN A 68 -3.06 6.35 22.91
N VAL A 69 -2.43 6.51 21.77
CA VAL A 69 -1.66 5.45 21.14
C VAL A 69 -0.24 5.51 21.70
N PRO A 70 0.27 4.45 22.33
CA PRO A 70 1.60 4.46 22.95
C PRO A 70 2.70 4.85 21.95
N GLY A 71 3.52 5.84 22.29
CA GLY A 71 4.60 6.34 21.42
C GLY A 71 4.17 7.20 20.23
N VAL A 72 2.86 7.41 20.03
CA VAL A 72 2.31 8.20 18.92
C VAL A 72 1.50 9.39 19.39
N GLY A 73 0.59 9.20 20.35
CA GLY A 73 -0.28 10.24 20.87
C GLY A 73 -1.73 10.11 20.41
N GLN A 74 -2.47 11.21 20.49
CA GLN A 74 -3.91 11.29 20.12
C GLN A 74 -4.14 11.93 18.76
N HIS A 75 -3.29 12.88 18.38
CA HIS A 75 -3.39 13.70 17.18
C HIS A 75 -2.21 13.41 16.28
N ILE A 76 -2.47 12.93 15.09
CA ILE A 76 -1.45 12.40 14.18
C ILE A 76 -1.56 13.16 12.86
N PRO A 77 -0.64 14.09 12.56
CA PRO A 77 -0.66 14.84 11.30
C PRO A 77 -0.36 13.92 10.12
N VAL A 78 -0.99 14.21 8.98
CA VAL A 78 -0.76 13.53 7.70
C VAL A 78 -0.37 14.57 6.66
N THR A 79 0.80 14.36 6.07
CA THR A 79 1.37 15.23 5.04
C THR A 79 1.57 14.40 3.76
N ALA A 80 1.27 14.96 2.61
CA ALA A 80 1.66 14.37 1.33
C ALA A 80 2.92 15.04 0.78
N VAL A 81 3.73 14.28 0.09
CA VAL A 81 4.74 14.81 -0.84
C VAL A 81 4.11 14.79 -2.23
N ASP A 82 4.06 15.93 -2.91
CA ASP A 82 3.50 16.01 -4.25
C ASP A 82 4.51 15.57 -5.33
N ALA A 83 4.06 15.53 -6.58
CA ALA A 83 4.91 15.13 -7.71
C ALA A 83 6.11 16.05 -7.95
N ALA A 84 6.10 17.26 -7.41
CA ALA A 84 7.22 18.23 -7.45
C ALA A 84 8.12 18.14 -6.22
N GLY A 85 7.85 17.24 -5.27
CA GLY A 85 8.60 17.11 -4.02
C GLY A 85 8.20 18.09 -2.92
N SER A 86 7.10 18.85 -3.11
CA SER A 86 6.63 19.82 -2.13
C SER A 86 5.77 19.14 -1.05
N LEU A 87 5.89 19.62 0.19
CA LEU A 87 5.11 19.12 1.32
C LEU A 87 3.74 19.78 1.37
N GLN A 88 2.70 18.98 1.42
CA GLN A 88 1.29 19.39 1.44
C GLN A 88 0.61 18.82 2.69
N PRO A 89 0.32 19.63 3.73
CA PRO A 89 -0.50 19.17 4.84
C PRO A 89 -1.90 18.76 4.35
N LEU A 90 -2.27 17.50 4.55
CA LEU A 90 -3.58 16.99 4.11
C LEU A 90 -4.62 17.02 5.23
N GLY A 91 -4.18 16.92 6.48
CA GLY A 91 -5.05 16.84 7.64
C GLY A 91 -4.42 16.05 8.77
N SER A 92 -5.26 15.42 9.59
CA SER A 92 -4.83 14.62 10.74
C SER A 92 -5.78 13.51 11.07
N LEU A 93 -5.27 12.52 11.80
CA LEU A 93 -6.05 11.46 12.44
C LEU A 93 -6.15 11.76 13.94
N HIS A 94 -7.31 11.52 14.52
CA HIS A 94 -7.54 11.51 15.96
C HIS A 94 -7.90 10.09 16.39
N ALA A 95 -7.05 9.46 17.20
CA ALA A 95 -7.34 8.16 17.77
C ALA A 95 -8.44 8.27 18.83
N LEU A 96 -9.44 7.39 18.75
CA LEU A 96 -10.61 7.39 19.60
C LEU A 96 -10.75 6.08 20.38
N HIS A 97 -11.47 6.16 21.48
CA HIS A 97 -11.83 4.97 22.27
C HIS A 97 -12.61 3.96 21.43
N GLY A 98 -12.30 2.67 21.57
CA GLY A 98 -12.90 1.60 20.76
C GLY A 98 -12.16 1.35 19.42
N ASP A 99 -10.88 1.73 19.36
CA ASP A 99 -9.98 1.54 18.20
C ASP A 99 -10.34 2.30 16.93
N GLY A 100 -11.34 3.20 17.02
CA GLY A 100 -11.74 4.04 15.90
C GLY A 100 -10.82 5.24 15.69
N TYR A 101 -10.93 5.82 14.50
CA TYR A 101 -10.20 7.04 14.11
C TYR A 101 -11.16 8.05 13.49
N TRP A 102 -10.89 9.32 13.78
CA TRP A 102 -11.54 10.44 13.10
C TRP A 102 -10.54 11.17 12.22
N VAL A 103 -10.95 11.42 10.99
CA VAL A 103 -10.12 12.10 9.98
C VAL A 103 -10.55 13.56 9.84
N GLU A 104 -9.61 14.48 10.01
CA GLU A 104 -9.78 15.91 9.72
C GLU A 104 -8.93 16.30 8.51
N GLY A 105 -9.38 17.34 7.78
CA GLY A 105 -8.72 17.87 6.59
C GLY A 105 -9.39 17.44 5.29
N GLU A 106 -9.60 18.42 4.40
CA GLU A 106 -10.27 18.17 3.11
C GLU A 106 -9.42 17.31 2.17
N GLY A 107 -8.10 17.53 2.15
CA GLY A 107 -7.19 16.79 1.30
C GLY A 107 -7.19 15.29 1.63
N LEU A 108 -7.08 14.94 2.91
CA LEU A 108 -7.09 13.55 3.35
C LEU A 108 -8.45 12.88 3.10
N ARG A 109 -9.55 13.58 3.38
CA ARG A 109 -10.90 13.07 3.12
C ARG A 109 -11.19 12.88 1.63
N ALA A 110 -10.64 13.75 0.77
CA ALA A 110 -10.78 13.59 -0.67
C ALA A 110 -10.13 12.29 -1.19
N MET A 111 -8.98 11.91 -0.62
CA MET A 111 -8.30 10.67 -0.96
C MET A 111 -9.02 9.43 -0.40
N LEU A 112 -9.50 9.53 0.84
CA LEU A 112 -10.16 8.41 1.52
C LEU A 112 -11.57 8.13 0.97
N GLY A 113 -12.28 9.16 0.54
CA GLY A 113 -13.73 9.04 0.27
C GLY A 113 -14.52 8.84 1.57
N GLY A 114 -15.83 8.75 1.47
CA GLY A 114 -16.71 8.41 2.58
C GLY A 114 -16.80 9.44 3.71
N GLY A 115 -17.10 8.94 4.91
CA GLY A 115 -17.25 9.74 6.12
C GLY A 115 -15.92 10.02 6.84
N PRO A 116 -15.95 10.87 7.89
CA PRO A 116 -14.72 11.19 8.65
C PRO A 116 -14.35 10.15 9.72
N TYR A 117 -15.23 9.21 10.04
CA TYR A 117 -15.02 8.18 11.05
C TYR A 117 -14.70 6.84 10.41
N PHE A 118 -13.68 6.16 10.92
CA PHE A 118 -13.26 4.82 10.54
C PHE A 118 -13.20 3.93 11.79
N ASP A 119 -13.73 2.71 11.66
CA ASP A 119 -13.61 1.66 12.66
C ASP A 119 -12.31 0.91 12.38
N GLY A 120 -11.26 1.27 13.10
CA GLY A 120 -9.88 0.87 12.83
C GLY A 120 -9.10 1.90 11.99
N LEU A 121 -7.87 1.55 11.63
CA LEU A 121 -7.02 2.41 10.80
C LEU A 121 -7.66 2.68 9.43
N PRO A 122 -7.74 3.95 8.98
CA PRO A 122 -8.22 4.24 7.64
C PRO A 122 -7.47 3.42 6.59
N TRP A 123 -8.19 2.84 5.63
CA TRP A 123 -7.71 1.88 4.64
C TRP A 123 -6.43 2.33 3.91
N LEU A 124 -6.32 3.63 3.61
CA LEU A 124 -5.15 4.22 2.98
C LEU A 124 -3.90 4.17 3.87
N ILE A 125 -4.06 4.31 5.18
CA ILE A 125 -2.97 4.20 6.16
C ILE A 125 -2.66 2.73 6.44
N GLN A 126 -3.67 1.88 6.47
CA GLN A 126 -3.51 0.44 6.64
C GLN A 126 -2.64 -0.18 5.54
N ASP A 127 -2.73 0.33 4.32
CA ASP A 127 -1.91 -0.10 3.17
C ASP A 127 -0.41 0.24 3.33
N MET A 128 -0.08 1.18 4.21
CA MET A 128 1.31 1.53 4.54
C MET A 128 1.97 0.53 5.49
N ARG A 129 1.27 -0.50 5.97
CA ARG A 129 1.81 -1.55 6.84
C ARG A 129 3.04 -2.18 6.19
N PRO A 130 4.19 -2.25 6.89
CA PRO A 130 5.36 -2.98 6.41
C PRO A 130 5.02 -4.45 6.12
N GLN A 131 5.34 -4.95 4.93
CA GLN A 131 4.96 -6.30 4.49
C GLN A 131 6.09 -7.00 3.73
N GLY A 132 6.00 -8.33 3.65
CA GLY A 132 6.88 -9.15 2.84
C GLY A 132 8.35 -9.10 3.26
N PHE A 133 9.24 -9.30 2.30
CA PHE A 133 10.69 -9.37 2.53
C PHE A 133 11.24 -8.06 3.14
N LEU A 134 10.96 -6.91 2.53
CA LEU A 134 11.43 -5.61 3.04
C LEU A 134 10.76 -5.22 4.35
N GLY A 135 9.48 -5.58 4.55
CA GLY A 135 8.79 -5.31 5.82
C GLY A 135 9.42 -6.05 7.01
N ARG A 136 9.90 -7.27 6.82
CA ARG A 136 10.64 -8.00 7.88
C ARG A 136 12.02 -7.38 8.15
N SER A 137 12.72 -6.93 7.12
CA SER A 137 13.98 -6.20 7.28
C SER A 137 13.78 -4.90 8.04
N PHE A 138 12.76 -4.13 7.66
CA PHE A 138 12.34 -2.91 8.35
C PHE A 138 12.02 -3.18 9.84
N ALA A 139 11.21 -4.20 10.14
CA ALA A 139 10.88 -4.56 11.50
C ALA A 139 12.13 -4.89 12.32
N LYS A 140 13.01 -5.72 11.77
CA LYS A 140 14.26 -6.13 12.43
C LYS A 140 15.19 -4.94 12.70
N GLN A 141 15.30 -4.04 11.75
CA GLN A 141 16.24 -2.90 11.83
C GLN A 141 15.76 -1.81 12.79
N HIS A 142 14.48 -1.48 12.76
CA HIS A 142 13.96 -0.30 13.45
C HIS A 142 13.19 -0.62 14.73
N LEU A 143 12.51 -1.75 14.81
CA LEU A 143 11.52 -2.02 15.85
C LEU A 143 11.64 -3.41 16.49
N GLY A 144 12.60 -4.23 16.10
CA GLY A 144 12.71 -5.63 16.52
C GLY A 144 12.86 -5.83 18.04
N GLN A 145 13.31 -4.80 18.77
CA GLN A 145 13.39 -4.82 20.24
C GLN A 145 12.09 -4.34 20.91
N VAL A 146 11.23 -3.64 20.20
CA VAL A 146 10.00 -3.02 20.73
C VAL A 146 8.76 -3.79 20.32
N LEU A 147 8.69 -4.18 19.03
CA LEU A 147 7.52 -4.78 18.42
C LEU A 147 7.89 -6.17 17.93
N GLY A 148 8.13 -7.13 18.01
CA GLY A 148 8.48 -8.40 17.34
C GLY A 148 8.88 -8.23 15.86
N SER A 149 9.62 -9.17 15.35
CA SER A 149 10.25 -9.14 14.03
C SER A 149 9.30 -9.48 12.85
N ASP A 150 8.08 -9.90 13.13
CA ASP A 150 7.09 -10.25 12.11
C ASP A 150 5.94 -9.23 12.08
N PRO A 151 5.93 -8.27 11.11
CA PRO A 151 4.89 -7.25 11.01
C PRO A 151 3.47 -7.80 10.82
N ARG A 152 3.30 -9.06 10.41
CA ARG A 152 1.99 -9.69 10.27
C ARG A 152 1.28 -9.90 11.60
N GLN A 153 2.04 -9.94 12.71
CA GLN A 153 1.52 -10.09 14.07
C GLN A 153 1.27 -8.76 14.78
N TRP A 154 1.60 -7.65 14.15
CA TRP A 154 1.45 -6.31 14.72
C TRP A 154 -0.03 -5.91 14.78
N SER A 155 -0.42 -5.35 15.91
CA SER A 155 -1.69 -4.64 16.06
C SER A 155 -1.73 -3.38 15.18
N GLU A 156 -2.88 -2.75 15.05
CA GLU A 156 -2.99 -1.46 14.35
C GLU A 156 -2.18 -0.36 15.04
N ASP A 157 -2.13 -0.36 16.36
CA ASP A 157 -1.30 0.59 17.12
C ASP A 157 0.20 0.37 16.89
N ASP A 158 0.64 -0.89 16.77
CA ASP A 158 2.02 -1.22 16.41
C ASP A 158 2.37 -0.74 15.00
N VAL A 159 1.46 -0.95 14.04
CA VAL A 159 1.61 -0.42 12.68
C VAL A 159 1.69 1.09 12.70
N LEU A 160 0.78 1.75 13.42
CA LEU A 160 0.76 3.22 13.52
C LEU A 160 2.04 3.74 14.17
N LEU A 161 2.54 3.08 15.22
CA LEU A 161 3.84 3.41 15.81
C LEU A 161 4.96 3.28 14.79
N ALA A 162 5.00 2.17 14.04
CA ALA A 162 6.04 1.92 13.04
C ALA A 162 6.06 3.00 11.95
N ILE A 163 4.92 3.30 11.36
CA ILE A 163 4.82 4.27 10.26
C ILE A 163 5.06 5.71 10.74
N THR A 164 4.62 6.08 11.94
CA THR A 164 4.84 7.44 12.48
C THR A 164 6.28 7.69 12.89
N GLN A 165 7.02 6.65 13.26
CA GLN A 165 8.43 6.78 13.66
C GLN A 165 9.40 6.59 12.47
N HIS A 166 9.10 5.70 11.53
CA HIS A 166 10.04 5.27 10.48
C HIS A 166 9.43 5.26 9.07
N GLY A 167 8.21 5.79 8.90
CA GLY A 167 7.48 5.74 7.63
C GLY A 167 7.83 6.85 6.63
N ASP A 168 9.03 7.39 6.69
CA ASP A 168 9.48 8.50 5.84
C ASP A 168 9.70 8.11 4.37
N ASP A 169 9.84 6.82 4.03
CA ASP A 169 9.97 6.33 2.66
C ASP A 169 9.12 5.07 2.37
N LEU A 170 7.89 5.03 2.81
CA LEU A 170 6.95 3.97 2.46
C LEU A 170 6.37 4.17 1.04
N PRO A 171 5.70 3.15 0.45
CA PRO A 171 5.00 3.29 -0.82
C PRO A 171 3.97 4.42 -0.82
N GLY A 172 3.78 5.03 -1.99
CA GLY A 172 2.89 6.18 -2.13
C GLY A 172 3.52 7.50 -1.66
N ASN A 173 2.68 8.48 -1.37
CA ASN A 173 3.10 9.84 -1.12
C ASN A 173 2.81 10.36 0.30
N LEU A 174 2.20 9.55 1.16
CA LEU A 174 1.86 9.98 2.51
C LEU A 174 3.03 9.84 3.48
N ILE A 175 3.13 10.78 4.38
CA ILE A 175 3.96 10.75 5.58
C ILE A 175 3.04 10.96 6.77
N VAL A 176 3.01 10.01 7.69
CA VAL A 176 2.11 10.00 8.84
C VAL A 176 2.93 10.26 10.10
N GLY A 177 2.55 11.28 10.85
CA GLY A 177 3.20 11.67 12.09
C GLY A 177 4.38 12.64 11.93
N GLU A 178 4.67 13.35 12.99
CA GLU A 178 5.70 14.40 13.05
C GLU A 178 7.11 13.82 12.93
N ALA A 179 7.38 12.69 13.59
CA ALA A 179 8.71 12.08 13.60
C ALA A 179 9.12 11.56 12.22
N ALA A 180 8.21 10.93 11.48
CA ALA A 180 8.45 10.50 10.11
C ALA A 180 8.66 11.72 9.19
N LEU A 181 7.89 12.80 9.37
CA LEU A 181 8.06 14.02 8.60
C LEU A 181 9.43 14.68 8.85
N GLN A 182 9.86 14.75 10.10
CA GLN A 182 11.18 15.26 10.46
C GLN A 182 12.30 14.43 9.82
N ARG A 183 12.18 13.09 9.84
CA ARG A 183 13.14 12.20 9.16
C ARG A 183 13.19 12.45 7.66
N TYR A 184 12.02 12.57 7.02
CA TYR A 184 11.95 12.88 5.60
C TYR A 184 12.70 14.18 5.26
N VAL A 185 12.45 15.26 6.02
CA VAL A 185 13.11 16.57 5.82
C VAL A 185 14.62 16.48 6.07
N GLN A 186 15.05 15.72 7.09
CA GLN A 186 16.47 15.54 7.40
C GLN A 186 17.20 14.68 6.38
N ARG A 187 16.52 13.70 5.77
CA ARG A 187 17.07 12.83 4.72
C ARG A 187 17.13 13.47 3.33
N THR A 188 16.56 14.67 3.14
CA THR A 188 16.71 15.40 1.87
C THR A 188 18.18 15.66 1.59
N GLY A 189 18.82 14.76 0.85
CA GLY A 189 20.26 14.69 0.59
C GLY A 189 20.96 13.37 0.94
N GLN A 190 20.35 12.49 1.72
CA GLN A 190 20.82 11.14 2.03
C GLN A 190 19.76 10.12 1.60
N GLY A 191 19.49 10.05 0.31
CA GLY A 191 18.49 9.16 -0.28
C GLY A 191 18.89 7.69 -0.27
N LEU A 192 18.11 6.89 -1.01
CA LEU A 192 18.48 5.51 -1.36
C LEU A 192 19.89 5.45 -1.92
N PRO A 193 20.62 4.34 -1.74
CA PRO A 193 21.95 4.18 -2.32
C PRO A 193 21.88 4.35 -3.84
N GLN A 194 22.77 5.19 -4.38
CA GLN A 194 22.95 5.26 -5.81
C GLN A 194 23.71 4.01 -6.26
N ALA A 195 23.17 3.27 -7.21
CA ALA A 195 23.75 2.02 -7.65
C ALA A 195 23.67 1.83 -9.18
N GLU A 196 24.69 1.24 -9.72
CA GLU A 196 24.73 0.68 -11.06
C GLU A 196 24.73 -0.85 -10.99
N PRO A 197 24.44 -1.58 -12.09
CA PRO A 197 24.34 -3.04 -12.07
C PRO A 197 25.54 -3.77 -11.46
N HIS A 198 26.74 -3.22 -11.57
CA HIS A 198 27.95 -3.82 -10.98
C HIS A 198 27.95 -3.81 -9.43
N ASN A 199 27.18 -2.91 -8.80
CA ASN A 199 27.01 -2.82 -7.34
C ASN A 199 25.90 -3.72 -6.81
N TYR A 200 25.00 -4.22 -7.66
CA TYR A 200 23.82 -4.99 -7.25
C TYR A 200 24.14 -6.24 -6.41
N PRO A 201 25.22 -7.01 -6.67
CA PRO A 201 25.56 -8.14 -5.81
C PRO A 201 25.81 -7.75 -4.35
N ALA A 202 26.50 -6.65 -4.10
CA ALA A 202 26.76 -6.17 -2.73
C ALA A 202 25.46 -5.72 -2.03
N LEU A 203 24.56 -5.04 -2.75
CA LEU A 203 23.25 -4.65 -2.22
C LEU A 203 22.36 -5.86 -1.95
N ALA A 204 22.41 -6.89 -2.80
CA ALA A 204 21.68 -8.14 -2.57
C ALA A 204 22.16 -8.86 -1.31
N GLU A 205 23.45 -8.92 -1.07
CA GLU A 205 24.02 -9.51 0.16
C GLU A 205 23.64 -8.71 1.41
N ALA A 206 23.71 -7.38 1.33
CA ALA A 206 23.26 -6.50 2.41
C ALA A 206 21.77 -6.73 2.74
N ALA A 207 20.91 -6.80 1.72
CA ALA A 207 19.48 -7.07 1.87
C ALA A 207 19.23 -8.46 2.51
N MET A 208 19.94 -9.50 2.09
CA MET A 208 19.81 -10.84 2.68
C MET A 208 20.27 -10.87 4.15
N ASN A 209 21.21 -10.03 4.54
CA ASN A 209 21.65 -9.87 5.93
C ASN A 209 20.73 -8.96 6.77
N GLY A 210 19.63 -8.46 6.18
CA GLY A 210 18.64 -7.61 6.86
C GLY A 210 19.07 -6.16 7.00
N VAL A 211 20.07 -5.72 6.22
CA VAL A 211 20.35 -4.30 6.02
C VAL A 211 19.41 -3.80 4.95
N GLU A 212 18.50 -2.90 5.32
CA GLU A 212 17.50 -2.38 4.40
C GLU A 212 18.05 -1.17 3.63
N PRO A 213 18.19 -1.23 2.32
CA PRO A 213 18.25 -0.05 1.50
C PRO A 213 16.84 0.28 1.00
N GLY A 214 16.10 1.09 1.76
CA GLY A 214 14.90 1.75 1.28
C GLY A 214 13.54 1.16 1.69
N SER A 215 12.50 1.52 0.96
CA SER A 215 11.11 1.38 1.35
C SER A 215 10.57 -0.04 1.40
N CYS A 216 9.55 -0.25 2.23
CA CYS A 216 8.83 -1.51 2.40
C CYS A 216 7.89 -1.83 1.23
N ALA A 217 8.40 -2.03 0.01
CA ALA A 217 7.60 -2.62 -1.06
C ALA A 217 7.19 -4.05 -0.69
N GLY A 218 5.92 -4.40 -0.84
CA GLY A 218 5.36 -5.70 -0.53
C GLY A 218 6.00 -6.86 -1.31
N GLY A 219 5.57 -8.10 -1.03
CA GLY A 219 6.01 -9.33 -1.68
C GLY A 219 7.18 -10.04 -1.00
N GLU A 220 7.16 -11.37 -1.08
CA GLU A 220 8.09 -12.26 -0.36
C GLU A 220 9.44 -12.47 -1.07
N GLN A 221 9.53 -12.15 -2.36
CA GLN A 221 10.75 -12.32 -3.13
C GLN A 221 11.86 -11.36 -2.64
N PRO A 222 13.12 -11.82 -2.48
CA PRO A 222 14.25 -10.98 -2.11
C PRO A 222 14.43 -9.81 -3.06
N LYS A 223 14.58 -8.60 -2.50
CA LYS A 223 14.70 -7.35 -3.27
C LYS A 223 15.40 -6.27 -2.45
N PHE A 224 15.85 -5.23 -3.11
CA PHE A 224 16.32 -3.98 -2.51
C PHE A 224 15.85 -2.79 -3.34
N CYS A 225 15.94 -1.58 -2.77
CA CYS A 225 15.67 -0.35 -3.50
C CYS A 225 16.96 0.44 -3.72
N CYS A 226 17.06 1.13 -4.86
CA CYS A 226 18.20 2.00 -5.16
C CYS A 226 17.76 3.14 -6.10
N LEU A 227 18.65 4.13 -6.24
CA LEU A 227 18.58 5.13 -7.30
C LEU A 227 19.58 4.77 -8.40
N ASP A 228 19.25 5.03 -9.65
CA ASP A 228 20.25 5.01 -10.73
C ASP A 228 21.07 6.32 -10.77
N THR A 229 21.99 6.40 -11.72
CA THR A 229 22.82 7.59 -11.92
C THR A 229 22.05 8.83 -12.37
N GLN A 230 20.80 8.65 -12.82
CA GLN A 230 19.88 9.73 -13.19
C GLN A 230 18.92 10.10 -12.05
N GLY A 231 19.03 9.44 -10.88
CA GLY A 231 18.19 9.66 -9.72
C GLY A 231 16.81 8.99 -9.78
N ARG A 232 16.55 8.11 -10.77
CA ARG A 232 15.31 7.34 -10.84
C ARG A 232 15.32 6.24 -9.79
N SER A 233 14.17 5.98 -9.20
CA SER A 233 14.00 5.03 -8.12
C SER A 233 13.61 3.65 -8.64
N TRP A 234 14.32 2.62 -8.20
CA TRP A 234 14.17 1.23 -8.65
C TRP A 234 13.93 0.29 -7.47
N ILE A 235 13.07 -0.70 -7.70
CA ILE A 235 12.97 -1.92 -6.89
C ILE A 235 13.68 -3.02 -7.68
N VAL A 236 14.70 -3.63 -7.07
CA VAL A 236 15.52 -4.65 -7.76
C VAL A 236 15.29 -6.00 -7.09
N LYS A 237 14.58 -6.89 -7.76
CA LYS A 237 14.43 -8.30 -7.39
C LYS A 237 15.65 -9.08 -7.87
N PHE A 238 16.07 -10.10 -7.12
CA PHE A 238 17.25 -10.87 -7.49
C PHE A 238 17.13 -12.37 -7.20
N SER A 239 17.86 -13.16 -8.00
CA SER A 239 17.98 -14.60 -7.83
C SER A 239 19.10 -14.97 -6.86
N PRO A 240 19.11 -16.21 -6.32
CA PRO A 240 20.30 -16.79 -5.70
C PRO A 240 21.48 -16.85 -6.69
N ALA A 241 22.72 -16.87 -6.14
CA ALA A 241 23.94 -16.99 -6.94
C ALA A 241 24.33 -18.45 -7.25
N GLU A 242 23.81 -19.40 -6.48
CA GLU A 242 24.15 -20.81 -6.54
C GLU A 242 23.82 -21.42 -7.91
N ALA A 243 24.65 -22.36 -8.35
CA ALA A 243 24.44 -23.13 -9.55
C ALA A 243 23.65 -24.43 -9.23
N ASN A 244 22.34 -24.31 -9.06
CA ASN A 244 21.45 -25.43 -8.82
C ASN A 244 20.10 -25.23 -9.55
N PRO A 245 19.27 -26.29 -9.72
CA PRO A 245 18.00 -26.20 -10.47
C PRO A 245 17.00 -25.19 -9.89
N VAL A 246 16.98 -25.01 -8.56
CA VAL A 246 16.08 -24.04 -7.89
C VAL A 246 16.46 -22.62 -8.26
N ALA A 247 17.76 -22.28 -8.13
CA ALA A 247 18.28 -20.97 -8.47
C ALA A 247 18.06 -20.65 -9.96
N GLU A 248 18.29 -21.62 -10.85
CA GLU A 248 18.07 -21.43 -12.29
C GLU A 248 16.58 -21.20 -12.62
N ARG A 249 15.68 -21.90 -11.95
CA ARG A 249 14.25 -21.65 -12.10
C ARG A 249 13.88 -20.22 -11.64
N ILE A 250 14.44 -19.73 -10.54
CA ILE A 250 14.19 -18.36 -10.07
C ILE A 250 14.74 -17.34 -11.08
N ARG A 251 15.94 -17.58 -11.68
CA ARG A 251 16.46 -16.75 -12.77
C ARG A 251 15.52 -16.72 -13.96
N THR A 252 15.02 -17.87 -14.36
CA THR A 252 14.03 -18.00 -15.45
C THR A 252 12.76 -17.22 -15.15
N LEU A 253 12.23 -17.31 -13.93
CA LEU A 253 11.02 -16.57 -13.54
C LEU A 253 11.22 -15.05 -13.55
N LEU A 254 12.38 -14.53 -13.14
CA LEU A 254 12.69 -13.11 -13.28
C LEU A 254 12.77 -12.64 -14.72
N ARG A 255 13.37 -13.47 -15.61
CA ARG A 255 13.36 -13.20 -17.05
C ARG A 255 11.95 -13.27 -17.63
N CYS A 256 11.10 -14.19 -17.15
CA CYS A 256 9.69 -14.28 -17.55
C CYS A 256 8.86 -13.06 -17.08
N GLU A 257 9.11 -12.53 -15.90
CA GLU A 257 8.45 -11.30 -15.44
C GLU A 257 8.75 -10.14 -16.39
N HIS A 258 10.02 -9.93 -16.71
CA HIS A 258 10.41 -8.93 -17.71
C HIS A 258 9.73 -9.15 -19.05
N LEU A 259 9.75 -10.37 -19.57
CA LEU A 259 9.15 -10.76 -20.84
C LEU A 259 7.62 -10.52 -20.85
N ALA A 260 6.92 -10.84 -19.76
CA ALA A 260 5.47 -10.63 -19.67
C ALA A 260 5.12 -9.15 -19.72
N LEU A 261 5.88 -8.31 -19.00
CA LEU A 261 5.69 -6.86 -19.04
C LEU A 261 6.05 -6.27 -20.41
N GLU A 262 7.14 -6.72 -21.05
CA GLU A 262 7.44 -6.35 -22.45
C GLU A 262 6.30 -6.73 -23.40
N THR A 263 5.73 -7.93 -23.26
CA THR A 263 4.64 -8.40 -24.11
C THR A 263 3.39 -7.54 -23.97
N LEU A 264 3.01 -7.22 -22.73
CA LEU A 264 1.90 -6.30 -22.45
C LEU A 264 2.20 -4.87 -22.94
N GLY A 265 3.41 -4.38 -22.72
CA GLY A 265 3.84 -3.05 -23.15
C GLY A 265 3.83 -2.89 -24.67
N ALA A 266 4.29 -3.90 -25.42
CA ALA A 266 4.24 -3.93 -26.88
C ALA A 266 2.80 -3.90 -27.42
N ALA A 267 1.83 -4.38 -26.64
CA ALA A 267 0.39 -4.27 -26.94
C ALA A 267 -0.24 -2.97 -26.43
N GLY A 268 0.56 -1.97 -26.05
CA GLY A 268 0.09 -0.65 -25.61
C GLY A 268 -0.52 -0.64 -24.20
N GLN A 269 -0.26 -1.68 -23.39
CA GLN A 269 -0.68 -1.67 -21.99
C GLN A 269 0.31 -0.86 -21.14
N PRO A 270 -0.17 -0.07 -20.15
CA PRO A 270 0.72 0.56 -19.19
C PRO A 270 1.35 -0.52 -18.29
N VAL A 271 2.66 -0.60 -18.31
CA VAL A 271 3.46 -1.56 -17.52
C VAL A 271 4.57 -0.86 -16.77
N ALA A 272 5.00 -1.41 -15.66
CA ALA A 272 6.21 -0.97 -14.98
C ALA A 272 7.41 -1.15 -15.92
N ARG A 273 8.24 -0.13 -16.03
CA ARG A 273 9.46 -0.20 -16.82
C ARG A 273 10.47 -1.11 -16.13
N THR A 274 11.00 -2.08 -16.84
CA THR A 274 11.91 -3.07 -16.27
C THR A 274 13.21 -3.18 -17.05
N GLN A 275 14.28 -3.59 -16.36
CA GLN A 275 15.59 -3.89 -16.93
C GLN A 275 16.12 -5.19 -16.31
N LEU A 276 16.73 -6.04 -17.13
CA LEU A 276 17.42 -7.25 -16.68
C LEU A 276 18.93 -7.04 -16.70
N HIS A 277 19.59 -7.49 -15.63
CA HIS A 277 21.02 -7.51 -15.50
C HIS A 277 21.51 -8.87 -15.00
N GLU A 278 22.60 -9.37 -15.56
CA GLU A 278 23.23 -10.62 -15.13
C GLU A 278 24.63 -10.29 -14.59
N VAL A 279 24.80 -10.46 -13.29
CA VAL A 279 26.06 -10.10 -12.61
C VAL A 279 26.39 -11.16 -11.57
N GLN A 280 27.60 -11.69 -11.60
CA GLN A 280 28.14 -12.67 -10.64
C GLN A 280 27.18 -13.86 -10.38
N GLY A 281 26.66 -14.46 -11.48
CA GLY A 281 25.80 -15.64 -11.43
C GLY A 281 24.36 -15.37 -10.93
N ARG A 282 23.97 -14.12 -10.71
CA ARG A 282 22.63 -13.70 -10.36
C ARG A 282 21.95 -13.03 -11.54
N VAL A 283 20.64 -13.18 -11.62
CA VAL A 283 19.75 -12.34 -12.44
C VAL A 283 19.12 -11.30 -11.53
N PHE A 284 19.18 -10.06 -11.94
CA PHE A 284 18.55 -8.91 -11.31
C PHE A 284 17.48 -8.36 -12.24
N LEU A 285 16.27 -8.23 -11.73
CA LEU A 285 15.15 -7.55 -12.39
C LEU A 285 14.93 -6.20 -11.69
N ALA A 286 15.37 -5.14 -12.30
CA ALA A 286 15.10 -3.78 -11.84
C ALA A 286 13.76 -3.31 -12.42
N ALA A 287 12.80 -2.95 -11.55
CA ALA A 287 11.53 -2.35 -11.90
C ALA A 287 11.49 -0.90 -11.40
N GLU A 288 11.23 0.04 -12.31
CA GLU A 288 11.14 1.46 -11.97
C GLU A 288 9.91 1.72 -11.10
N ARG A 289 10.08 2.51 -10.05
CA ARG A 289 8.99 2.87 -9.14
C ARG A 289 8.12 3.94 -9.78
N PHE A 290 6.92 3.57 -10.15
CA PHE A 290 5.94 4.48 -10.74
C PHE A 290 5.28 5.42 -9.72
N ASP A 291 5.44 5.18 -8.42
CA ASP A 291 5.05 6.08 -7.34
C ASP A 291 6.13 7.15 -7.02
N ARG A 292 7.24 7.14 -7.74
CA ARG A 292 8.35 8.10 -7.68
C ARG A 292 8.57 8.69 -9.07
N PRO A 293 7.99 9.86 -9.38
CA PRO A 293 8.19 10.50 -10.68
C PRO A 293 9.68 10.79 -10.92
N GLU A 294 10.05 10.91 -12.19
CA GLU A 294 11.43 11.22 -12.57
C GLU A 294 11.90 12.50 -11.85
N PRO A 295 13.16 12.51 -11.35
CA PRO A 295 13.74 13.70 -10.75
C PRO A 295 13.72 14.86 -11.73
N ASP A 296 13.47 16.08 -11.24
CA ASP A 296 13.63 17.25 -12.08
C ASP A 296 15.12 17.48 -12.40
N LEU A 297 15.38 18.24 -13.47
CA LEU A 297 16.74 18.58 -13.91
C LEU A 297 17.56 19.39 -12.88
N LEU A 298 16.94 19.79 -11.76
CA LEU A 298 17.55 20.58 -10.69
C LEU A 298 17.99 19.71 -9.50
N GLY A 299 17.83 18.38 -9.56
CA GLY A 299 18.28 17.46 -8.53
C GLY A 299 17.55 17.61 -7.20
N ARG A 300 16.31 18.12 -7.20
CA ARG A 300 15.47 18.18 -6.00
C ARG A 300 15.12 16.77 -5.54
N ALA A 301 14.71 16.64 -4.28
CA ALA A 301 14.18 15.38 -3.78
C ALA A 301 13.05 14.88 -4.71
N PRO A 302 13.08 13.59 -5.10
CA PRO A 302 12.09 13.06 -6.02
C PRO A 302 10.69 13.27 -5.46
N GLY A 303 9.78 13.73 -6.31
CA GLY A 303 8.36 13.83 -5.98
C GLY A 303 7.76 12.46 -5.69
N ARG A 304 6.50 12.45 -5.24
CA ARG A 304 5.76 11.23 -4.93
C ARG A 304 4.36 11.29 -5.51
N ILE A 305 3.82 10.13 -5.83
CA ILE A 305 2.42 9.96 -6.28
C ILE A 305 1.70 9.10 -5.24
N GLY A 306 0.50 9.50 -4.85
CA GLY A 306 -0.35 8.69 -3.98
C GLY A 306 -0.59 7.32 -4.60
N MET A 307 -0.37 6.26 -3.84
CA MET A 307 -0.54 4.89 -4.29
C MET A 307 -1.23 4.07 -3.20
N VAL A 308 -2.05 3.14 -3.61
CA VAL A 308 -2.71 2.17 -2.74
C VAL A 308 -2.85 0.84 -3.46
N SER A 309 -2.80 -0.28 -2.73
CA SER A 309 -3.10 -1.60 -3.30
C SER A 309 -4.59 -1.75 -3.61
N LEU A 310 -4.92 -2.60 -4.59
CA LEU A 310 -6.30 -3.01 -4.83
C LEU A 310 -6.87 -3.76 -3.61
N GLU A 311 -6.04 -4.37 -2.78
CA GLU A 311 -6.45 -5.08 -1.57
C GLU A 311 -7.15 -4.13 -0.59
N SER A 312 -6.46 -3.05 -0.20
CA SER A 312 -7.03 -2.05 0.71
C SER A 312 -8.19 -1.30 0.08
N PHE A 313 -8.09 -0.95 -1.20
CA PHE A 313 -9.16 -0.27 -1.92
C PHE A 313 -10.41 -1.14 -2.06
N ASN A 314 -10.26 -2.43 -2.40
CA ASN A 314 -11.39 -3.36 -2.50
C ASN A 314 -12.04 -3.62 -1.15
N ALA A 315 -11.25 -3.75 -0.07
CA ALA A 315 -11.77 -3.97 1.27
C ALA A 315 -12.72 -2.84 1.70
N GLU A 316 -12.39 -1.60 1.37
CA GLU A 316 -13.24 -0.43 1.68
C GLU A 316 -14.47 -0.34 0.77
N PHE A 317 -14.31 -0.50 -0.55
CA PHE A 317 -15.35 -0.09 -1.49
C PHE A 317 -16.14 -1.23 -2.11
N ALA A 318 -15.56 -2.41 -2.33
CA ALA A 318 -16.22 -3.52 -3.02
C ALA A 318 -16.42 -4.77 -2.15
N GLY A 319 -15.59 -5.01 -1.17
CA GLY A 319 -15.69 -6.06 -0.15
C GLY A 319 -15.27 -7.45 -0.61
N PRO A 320 -16.01 -8.17 -1.47
CA PRO A 320 -15.66 -9.56 -1.81
C PRO A 320 -14.30 -9.67 -2.51
N VAL A 321 -13.47 -10.59 -2.03
CA VAL A 321 -12.21 -10.96 -2.69
C VAL A 321 -12.47 -12.15 -3.59
N ASP A 322 -12.24 -11.98 -4.91
CA ASP A 322 -12.38 -13.02 -5.91
C ASP A 322 -11.38 -12.81 -7.07
N GLN A 323 -11.84 -12.64 -8.30
CA GLN A 323 -10.99 -12.39 -9.46
C GLN A 323 -10.84 -10.88 -9.72
N TRP A 324 -9.67 -10.44 -10.18
CA TRP A 324 -9.44 -9.06 -10.60
C TRP A 324 -10.50 -8.55 -11.58
N ALA A 325 -10.87 -9.38 -12.55
CA ALA A 325 -11.87 -9.04 -13.55
C ALA A 325 -13.26 -8.76 -12.98
N ARG A 326 -13.69 -9.49 -11.96
CA ARG A 326 -14.97 -9.26 -11.29
C ARG A 326 -14.93 -7.99 -10.44
N THR A 327 -13.85 -7.78 -9.71
CA THR A 327 -13.66 -6.55 -8.93
C THR A 327 -13.57 -5.33 -9.83
N ALA A 328 -12.87 -5.42 -10.96
CA ALA A 328 -12.84 -4.35 -11.96
C ALA A 328 -14.25 -3.94 -12.41
N GLN A 329 -15.13 -4.91 -12.64
CA GLN A 329 -16.52 -4.64 -13.00
C GLN A 329 -17.28 -3.96 -11.86
N ARG A 330 -17.19 -4.48 -10.62
CA ARG A 330 -17.87 -3.88 -9.47
C ARG A 330 -17.44 -2.44 -9.22
N LEU A 331 -16.14 -2.17 -9.25
CA LEU A 331 -15.61 -0.82 -9.06
C LEU A 331 -16.03 0.12 -10.20
N HIS A 332 -16.12 -0.37 -11.43
CA HIS A 332 -16.63 0.40 -12.55
C HIS A 332 -18.12 0.73 -12.38
N ASP A 333 -18.93 -0.25 -12.00
CA ASP A 333 -20.38 -0.06 -11.80
C ASP A 333 -20.68 0.93 -10.66
N GLN A 334 -19.78 1.05 -9.70
CA GLN A 334 -19.82 2.04 -8.62
C GLN A 334 -19.26 3.41 -9.01
N GLY A 335 -18.72 3.56 -10.23
CA GLY A 335 -18.08 4.80 -10.68
C GLY A 335 -16.70 5.09 -10.10
N LEU A 336 -16.09 4.10 -9.43
CA LEU A 336 -14.79 4.22 -8.77
C LEU A 336 -13.61 3.92 -9.71
N LEU A 337 -13.86 3.18 -10.79
CA LEU A 337 -12.86 2.86 -11.81
C LEU A 337 -13.38 3.23 -13.19
N SER A 338 -12.53 3.78 -14.05
CA SER A 338 -12.91 4.10 -15.43
C SER A 338 -13.19 2.82 -16.24
N ALA A 339 -14.02 2.91 -17.29
CA ALA A 339 -14.27 1.79 -18.20
C ALA A 339 -12.97 1.28 -18.85
N ALA A 340 -12.05 2.19 -19.16
CA ALA A 340 -10.74 1.84 -19.72
C ALA A 340 -9.89 1.03 -18.73
N ASP A 341 -9.81 1.47 -17.46
CA ASP A 341 -9.05 0.77 -16.44
C ASP A 341 -9.69 -0.57 -16.06
N ALA A 342 -11.02 -0.63 -15.98
CA ALA A 342 -11.73 -1.89 -15.78
C ALA A 342 -11.44 -2.90 -16.89
N ARG A 343 -11.40 -2.46 -18.16
CA ARG A 343 -11.04 -3.31 -19.30
C ARG A 343 -9.58 -3.77 -19.22
N ARG A 344 -8.66 -2.87 -18.86
CA ARG A 344 -7.23 -3.20 -18.68
C ARG A 344 -7.04 -4.27 -17.61
N LEU A 345 -7.66 -4.09 -16.45
CA LEU A 345 -7.53 -5.06 -15.34
C LEU A 345 -8.12 -6.42 -15.70
N LYS A 346 -9.23 -6.48 -16.48
CA LYS A 346 -9.75 -7.73 -17.04
C LYS A 346 -8.77 -8.39 -18.00
N LEU A 347 -8.11 -7.61 -18.86
CA LEU A 347 -7.09 -8.12 -19.78
C LEU A 347 -5.87 -8.68 -19.04
N TRP A 348 -5.41 -8.00 -18.01
CA TRP A 348 -4.29 -8.46 -17.19
C TRP A 348 -4.64 -9.72 -16.39
N ASP A 349 -5.87 -9.85 -15.88
CA ASP A 349 -6.35 -11.07 -15.24
C ASP A 349 -6.37 -12.25 -16.22
N ALA A 350 -6.94 -12.07 -17.42
CA ALA A 350 -6.97 -13.08 -18.47
C ALA A 350 -5.56 -13.49 -18.91
N PHE A 351 -4.68 -12.52 -19.15
CA PHE A 351 -3.29 -12.78 -19.53
C PHE A 351 -2.55 -13.53 -18.42
N GLY A 352 -2.71 -13.12 -17.15
CA GLY A 352 -2.14 -13.82 -16.01
C GLY A 352 -2.62 -15.28 -15.90
N GLN A 353 -3.90 -15.55 -16.14
CA GLN A 353 -4.42 -16.93 -16.21
C GLN A 353 -3.70 -17.74 -17.30
N LEU A 354 -3.57 -17.17 -18.49
CA LEU A 354 -3.00 -17.82 -19.65
C LEU A 354 -1.48 -18.04 -19.56
N ILE A 355 -0.76 -17.21 -18.81
CA ILE A 355 0.67 -17.41 -18.54
C ILE A 355 0.96 -18.19 -17.25
N ALA A 356 -0.04 -18.85 -16.66
CA ALA A 356 0.10 -19.61 -15.42
C ALA A 356 0.54 -18.77 -14.19
N ASN A 357 0.16 -17.51 -14.13
CA ASN A 357 0.35 -16.71 -12.92
C ASN A 357 -0.68 -17.12 -11.86
N THR A 358 -0.25 -17.88 -10.86
CA THR A 358 -1.09 -18.33 -9.74
C THR A 358 -1.11 -17.36 -8.57
N ASP A 359 -0.34 -16.26 -8.63
CA ASP A 359 -0.16 -15.28 -7.56
C ASP A 359 -0.89 -13.96 -7.85
N ARG A 360 -2.07 -14.04 -8.46
CA ARG A 360 -2.89 -12.87 -8.78
C ARG A 360 -3.71 -12.42 -7.56
N HIS A 361 -3.06 -12.13 -6.45
CA HIS A 361 -3.70 -11.51 -5.30
C HIS A 361 -3.84 -9.99 -5.49
N TYR A 362 -4.67 -9.34 -4.68
CA TYR A 362 -5.01 -7.93 -4.83
C TYR A 362 -3.86 -6.97 -4.47
N GLY A 363 -2.86 -7.44 -3.73
CA GLY A 363 -1.63 -6.68 -3.49
C GLY A 363 -0.73 -6.51 -4.72
N ASN A 364 -0.95 -7.32 -5.79
CA ASN A 364 -0.22 -7.21 -7.06
C ASN A 364 -0.91 -6.29 -8.08
N VAL A 365 -1.90 -5.52 -7.65
CA VAL A 365 -2.52 -4.44 -8.41
C VAL A 365 -2.55 -3.20 -7.54
N SER A 366 -2.17 -2.06 -8.08
CA SER A 366 -2.20 -0.77 -7.38
C SER A 366 -3.04 0.26 -8.13
N LEU A 367 -3.45 1.28 -7.38
CA LEU A 367 -4.11 2.47 -7.90
C LEU A 367 -3.25 3.69 -7.56
N LEU A 368 -3.21 4.67 -8.46
CA LEU A 368 -2.50 5.93 -8.31
C LEU A 368 -3.50 7.08 -8.16
N TRP A 369 -3.18 8.02 -7.26
CA TRP A 369 -3.97 9.23 -7.05
C TRP A 369 -3.55 10.33 -8.02
N ASN A 370 -4.46 10.75 -8.90
CA ASN A 370 -4.20 11.81 -9.88
C ASN A 370 -4.56 13.22 -9.38
N GLY A 371 -4.85 13.40 -8.10
CA GLY A 371 -5.32 14.65 -7.49
C GLY A 371 -6.84 14.78 -7.40
N ARG A 372 -7.60 13.89 -8.04
CA ARG A 372 -9.08 13.90 -8.07
C ARG A 372 -9.71 12.52 -7.85
N ARG A 373 -9.11 11.49 -8.40
CA ARG A 373 -9.61 10.10 -8.34
C ARG A 373 -8.44 9.12 -8.37
N TRP A 374 -8.74 7.91 -8.00
CA TRP A 374 -7.85 6.76 -8.14
C TRP A 374 -7.93 6.20 -9.56
N GLU A 375 -6.78 5.89 -10.16
CA GLU A 375 -6.63 5.32 -11.50
C GLU A 375 -5.74 4.10 -11.43
N LEU A 376 -5.94 3.14 -12.34
CA LEU A 376 -5.14 1.91 -12.35
C LEU A 376 -3.66 2.24 -12.59
N ALA A 377 -2.78 1.76 -11.70
CA ALA A 377 -1.34 1.86 -11.86
C ALA A 377 -0.83 0.99 -13.02
N PRO A 378 0.40 1.18 -13.52
CA PRO A 378 1.01 0.26 -14.47
C PRO A 378 1.06 -1.17 -13.95
N CYS A 379 0.92 -2.17 -14.83
CA CYS A 379 1.03 -3.59 -14.49
C CYS A 379 2.44 -3.93 -14.01
N TYR A 380 2.54 -4.75 -12.97
CA TYR A 380 3.78 -5.27 -12.39
C TYR A 380 3.57 -6.68 -11.83
N ASP A 381 4.61 -7.37 -11.43
CA ASP A 381 4.54 -8.71 -10.79
C ASP A 381 3.76 -9.74 -11.64
N MET A 382 3.96 -9.69 -12.97
CA MET A 382 3.29 -10.56 -13.93
C MET A 382 4.23 -11.64 -14.41
N LEU A 383 4.14 -12.84 -13.83
CA LEU A 383 5.03 -13.96 -14.14
C LEU A 383 4.35 -15.32 -13.93
N PRO A 384 4.86 -16.43 -14.53
CA PRO A 384 4.26 -17.74 -14.43
C PRO A 384 4.55 -18.43 -13.08
N MET A 385 3.93 -17.93 -12.00
CA MET A 385 4.16 -18.36 -10.62
C MET A 385 3.88 -19.83 -10.34
N ARG A 386 3.08 -20.52 -11.18
CA ARG A 386 2.90 -21.97 -11.11
C ARG A 386 4.21 -22.74 -11.09
N PHE A 387 5.25 -22.19 -11.70
CA PHE A 387 6.57 -22.84 -11.84
C PHE A 387 7.57 -22.43 -10.77
N MET A 388 7.14 -21.67 -9.77
CA MET A 388 7.99 -21.32 -8.62
C MET A 388 8.37 -22.59 -7.87
N PRO A 389 9.65 -22.80 -7.53
CA PRO A 389 10.07 -23.91 -6.70
C PRO A 389 9.38 -23.90 -5.33
N VAL A 390 8.93 -25.08 -4.88
CA VAL A 390 8.28 -25.24 -3.57
C VAL A 390 9.06 -26.28 -2.78
N GLN A 391 9.53 -25.93 -1.60
CA GLN A 391 10.31 -26.82 -0.70
C GLN A 391 11.52 -27.48 -1.38
N GLY A 392 12.16 -26.79 -2.33
CA GLY A 392 13.31 -27.30 -3.08
C GLY A 392 12.97 -28.13 -4.32
N GLU A 393 11.71 -28.45 -4.53
CA GLU A 393 11.25 -29.13 -5.75
C GLU A 393 10.98 -28.12 -6.87
N VAL A 394 11.41 -28.45 -8.08
CA VAL A 394 11.24 -27.63 -9.28
C VAL A 394 10.14 -28.24 -10.15
N PRO A 395 8.97 -27.57 -10.28
CA PRO A 395 7.88 -28.06 -11.13
C PRO A 395 8.30 -28.21 -12.59
N ALA A 396 7.77 -29.22 -13.30
CA ALA A 396 8.00 -29.38 -14.72
C ALA A 396 7.49 -28.17 -15.52
N TRP A 397 8.28 -27.69 -16.48
CA TRP A 397 7.94 -26.53 -17.33
C TRP A 397 7.00 -26.96 -18.46
N ILE A 398 5.77 -27.34 -18.10
CA ILE A 398 4.74 -27.83 -19.03
C ILE A 398 3.48 -26.98 -18.83
N TRP A 399 3.03 -26.32 -19.89
CA TRP A 399 1.80 -25.53 -19.90
C TRP A 399 1.13 -25.57 -21.27
N ASP A 400 -0.17 -25.77 -21.28
CA ASP A 400 -0.98 -25.68 -22.48
C ASP A 400 -1.95 -24.52 -22.39
N VAL A 401 -1.66 -23.47 -23.12
CA VAL A 401 -2.49 -22.24 -23.20
C VAL A 401 -3.88 -22.56 -23.76
N GLU A 402 -3.99 -23.55 -24.65
CA GLU A 402 -5.25 -23.90 -25.29
C GLU A 402 -6.20 -24.65 -24.33
N ALA A 403 -5.64 -25.29 -23.32
CA ALA A 403 -6.43 -26.01 -22.31
C ALA A 403 -7.06 -25.09 -21.26
N VAL A 404 -6.59 -23.82 -21.16
CA VAL A 404 -7.10 -22.86 -20.17
C VAL A 404 -8.49 -22.38 -20.57
N GLN A 405 -9.45 -22.49 -19.65
CA GLN A 405 -10.82 -22.08 -19.89
C GLN A 405 -11.09 -20.68 -19.26
N PRO A 406 -11.74 -19.75 -19.98
CA PRO A 406 -12.08 -18.45 -19.46
C PRO A 406 -13.21 -18.49 -18.42
N SER A 407 -13.12 -17.66 -17.40
CA SER A 407 -14.31 -17.31 -16.62
C SER A 407 -15.17 -16.31 -17.39
N ALA A 408 -16.47 -16.21 -17.07
CA ALA A 408 -17.37 -15.25 -17.72
C ALA A 408 -16.86 -13.80 -17.61
N ALA A 409 -16.15 -13.45 -16.54
CA ALA A 409 -15.67 -12.10 -16.30
C ALA A 409 -14.59 -11.63 -17.29
N VAL A 410 -13.81 -12.56 -17.86
CA VAL A 410 -12.70 -12.26 -18.78
C VAL A 410 -13.04 -12.54 -20.25
N LEU A 411 -14.21 -13.11 -20.55
CA LEU A 411 -14.63 -13.43 -21.92
C LEU A 411 -14.47 -12.26 -22.91
N PRO A 412 -14.82 -11.00 -22.55
CA PRO A 412 -14.73 -9.87 -23.52
C PRO A 412 -13.29 -9.55 -23.97
N VAL A 413 -12.28 -10.03 -23.27
CA VAL A 413 -10.86 -9.75 -23.53
C VAL A 413 -10.04 -11.04 -23.76
N TRP A 414 -10.70 -12.19 -23.76
CA TRP A 414 -10.03 -13.50 -23.76
C TRP A 414 -9.18 -13.76 -25.00
N GLU A 415 -9.71 -13.50 -26.20
CA GLU A 415 -8.98 -13.75 -27.44
C GLU A 415 -7.77 -12.83 -27.59
N GLU A 416 -7.91 -11.56 -27.16
CA GLU A 416 -6.78 -10.63 -27.09
C GLU A 416 -5.69 -11.13 -26.14
N ALA A 417 -6.07 -11.54 -24.93
CA ALA A 417 -5.15 -12.09 -23.94
C ALA A 417 -4.47 -13.38 -24.44
N LYS A 418 -5.19 -14.22 -25.17
CA LYS A 418 -4.68 -15.48 -25.73
C LYS A 418 -3.60 -15.25 -26.79
N VAL A 419 -3.78 -14.25 -27.64
CA VAL A 419 -2.75 -13.84 -28.61
C VAL A 419 -1.47 -13.42 -27.89
N LEU A 420 -1.59 -12.59 -26.85
CA LEU A 420 -0.45 -12.14 -26.05
C LEU A 420 0.24 -13.30 -25.31
N ALA A 421 -0.54 -14.22 -24.74
CA ALA A 421 -0.01 -15.39 -24.04
C ALA A 421 0.76 -16.33 -24.97
N ARG A 422 0.30 -16.54 -26.21
CA ARG A 422 1.03 -17.33 -27.21
C ARG A 422 2.37 -16.64 -27.56
N GLN A 423 2.40 -15.33 -27.72
CA GLN A 423 3.65 -14.57 -27.96
C GLN A 423 4.61 -14.69 -26.78
N PHE A 424 4.09 -14.58 -25.55
CA PHE A 424 4.87 -14.78 -24.33
C PHE A 424 5.48 -16.19 -24.29
N TRP A 425 4.67 -17.25 -24.46
CA TRP A 425 5.14 -18.63 -24.35
C TRP A 425 6.13 -19.02 -25.44
N ALA A 426 5.96 -18.54 -26.67
CA ALA A 426 6.93 -18.78 -27.75
C ALA A 426 8.34 -18.25 -27.39
N ARG A 427 8.41 -17.10 -26.72
CA ARG A 427 9.67 -16.52 -26.25
C ARG A 427 10.18 -17.18 -24.97
N ALA A 428 9.29 -17.51 -24.03
CA ALA A 428 9.64 -18.13 -22.74
C ALA A 428 10.22 -19.54 -22.94
N GLN A 429 9.66 -20.35 -23.83
CA GLN A 429 10.19 -21.68 -24.18
C GLN A 429 11.60 -21.60 -24.74
N ALA A 430 11.87 -20.65 -25.64
CA ALA A 430 13.20 -20.45 -26.20
C ALA A 430 14.26 -20.03 -25.16
N MET A 431 13.86 -19.53 -23.99
CA MET A 431 14.77 -19.23 -22.87
C MET A 431 15.14 -20.46 -22.04
N VAL A 432 14.27 -21.46 -21.97
CA VAL A 432 14.46 -22.67 -21.16
C VAL A 432 15.22 -23.75 -21.93
N GLU A 433 15.17 -23.72 -23.26
CA GLU A 433 15.87 -24.66 -24.15
C GLU A 433 17.34 -24.30 -24.40
N ARG A 434 17.78 -23.13 -23.96
CA ARG A 434 19.19 -22.66 -24.04
C ARG A 434 19.94 -22.94 -22.74
#